data_ce8992b461cfc394a6b436a460e2f68d
#
_entry.id   ce8992b461cfc394a6b436a460e2f68d
#
_cell.length_a   1.000
_cell.length_b   1.000
_cell.length_c   1.000
_cell.angle_alpha   90.00
_cell.angle_beta   90.00
_cell.angle_gamma   90.00
#
_symmetry.space_group_name_H-M   'P 1'
#
loop_
_entity.id
_entity.type
_entity.pdbx_description
1 polymer ?
#
loop_
_entity_poly.entity_id
_entity_poly.type
_entity_poly.pdbx_seq_one_letter_code
_entity_poly.pdbx_strand_id
1 'polypeptide(L)'
;MQLDFHTHGKLAKKLPFSTAYTDWLFGEARRAGLDALCLTEHFNTLQFAGLYGYLASVSRREGDCLVLENGLRVFPGMETDAAEGGHVLSIGPLEAILELNRRLEPYKEKGEFLPFAKLLDLLRQYPVLVGCGHPYRAPGHLPEQPEEQLARLDFLDLNGKDMAMDKARTEALTYALGEKLGIPVVSGSDTHQAVQYGCVTTDFQRDFVTLDDLRQEMQAGRY
;
A
#
# COMPACT_ATOMS: atom_id res chain seq x y z
N MET A 1 -8.65 -15.03 -3.95
CA MET A 1 -8.92 -13.64 -3.49
C MET A 1 -8.15 -12.66 -4.36
N GLN A 2 -8.85 -11.77 -5.04
CA GLN A 2 -8.23 -10.70 -5.82
C GLN A 2 -7.91 -9.51 -4.92
N LEU A 3 -6.62 -9.20 -4.77
CA LEU A 3 -6.12 -8.14 -3.87
C LEU A 3 -5.31 -7.09 -4.65
N ASP A 4 -5.62 -5.82 -4.43
CA ASP A 4 -4.84 -4.68 -4.89
C ASP A 4 -4.00 -4.13 -3.72
N PHE A 5 -2.67 -4.13 -3.85
CA PHE A 5 -1.73 -3.78 -2.76
C PHE A 5 -1.47 -2.29 -2.60
N HIS A 6 -1.92 -1.45 -3.55
CA HIS A 6 -1.61 -0.03 -3.54
C HIS A 6 -2.81 0.80 -4.01
N THR A 7 -3.58 1.31 -3.06
CA THR A 7 -4.79 2.09 -3.35
C THR A 7 -4.93 3.30 -2.44
N HIS A 8 -5.70 4.28 -2.89
CA HIS A 8 -6.01 5.50 -2.14
C HIS A 8 -7.52 5.66 -1.98
N GLY A 9 -7.94 6.21 -0.85
CA GLY A 9 -9.34 6.50 -0.53
C GLY A 9 -9.78 7.91 -0.92
N LYS A 10 -8.86 8.72 -1.46
CA LYS A 10 -9.06 10.11 -1.83
C LYS A 10 -8.58 10.39 -3.24
N LEU A 11 -9.20 11.36 -3.91
CA LEU A 11 -8.80 11.80 -5.25
C LEU A 11 -7.40 12.43 -5.27
N ALA A 12 -7.04 13.16 -4.21
CA ALA A 12 -5.72 13.76 -4.06
C ALA A 12 -5.45 14.12 -2.59
N LYS A 13 -4.19 14.06 -2.18
CA LYS A 13 -3.77 14.28 -0.79
C LYS A 13 -4.08 15.66 -0.22
N LYS A 14 -4.16 16.69 -1.05
CA LYS A 14 -4.48 18.08 -0.63
C LYS A 14 -5.97 18.40 -0.63
N LEU A 15 -6.83 17.53 -1.13
CA LEU A 15 -8.27 17.71 -1.06
C LEU A 15 -8.83 17.30 0.29
N PRO A 16 -9.93 17.92 0.76
CA PRO A 16 -10.64 17.44 1.93
C PRO A 16 -11.10 15.98 1.75
N PHE A 17 -11.22 15.24 2.84
CA PHE A 17 -11.84 13.93 2.84
C PHE A 17 -13.35 14.05 2.53
N SER A 18 -13.87 13.10 1.75
CA SER A 18 -15.29 13.01 1.39
C SER A 18 -15.78 11.58 1.55
N THR A 19 -16.70 11.36 2.47
CA THR A 19 -17.34 10.05 2.67
C THR A 19 -18.00 9.55 1.41
N ALA A 20 -18.77 10.43 0.72
CA ALA A 20 -19.47 10.08 -0.51
C ALA A 20 -18.51 9.65 -1.63
N TYR A 21 -17.34 10.29 -1.75
CA TYR A 21 -16.33 9.89 -2.72
C TYR A 21 -15.72 8.52 -2.37
N THR A 22 -15.38 8.32 -1.10
CA THR A 22 -14.78 7.07 -0.63
C THR A 22 -15.74 5.88 -0.77
N ASP A 23 -17.02 6.07 -0.42
CA ASP A 23 -18.07 5.05 -0.56
C ASP A 23 -18.27 4.66 -2.04
N TRP A 24 -18.35 5.66 -2.91
CA TRP A 24 -18.45 5.43 -4.35
C TRP A 24 -17.21 4.66 -4.86
N LEU A 25 -16.01 5.14 -4.50
CA LEU A 25 -14.75 4.56 -4.95
C LEU A 25 -14.64 3.10 -4.54
N PHE A 26 -14.95 2.75 -3.29
CA PHE A 26 -14.89 1.37 -2.79
C PHE A 26 -16.06 0.50 -3.32
N GLY A 27 -17.18 1.12 -3.67
CA GLY A 27 -18.22 0.44 -4.44
C GLY A 27 -17.73 0.03 -5.83
N GLU A 28 -16.98 0.90 -6.52
CA GLU A 28 -16.39 0.60 -7.82
C GLU A 28 -15.27 -0.48 -7.71
N ALA A 29 -14.50 -0.50 -6.61
CA ALA A 29 -13.53 -1.57 -6.37
C ALA A 29 -14.20 -2.97 -6.39
N ARG A 30 -15.34 -3.12 -5.68
CA ARG A 30 -16.12 -4.37 -5.73
C ARG A 30 -16.68 -4.68 -7.11
N ARG A 31 -17.15 -3.66 -7.85
CA ARG A 31 -17.65 -3.84 -9.22
C ARG A 31 -16.54 -4.26 -10.20
N ALA A 32 -15.30 -3.80 -9.96
CA ALA A 32 -14.12 -4.21 -10.71
C ALA A 32 -13.64 -5.64 -10.38
N GLY A 33 -14.27 -6.32 -9.42
CA GLY A 33 -13.97 -7.71 -9.06
C GLY A 33 -13.02 -7.87 -7.87
N LEU A 34 -12.58 -6.79 -7.23
CA LEU A 34 -11.70 -6.90 -6.07
C LEU A 34 -12.43 -7.52 -4.87
N ASP A 35 -11.81 -8.51 -4.23
CA ASP A 35 -12.24 -9.06 -2.93
C ASP A 35 -11.64 -8.28 -1.77
N ALA A 36 -10.44 -7.74 -1.97
CA ALA A 36 -9.71 -6.96 -0.98
C ALA A 36 -8.86 -5.87 -1.63
N LEU A 37 -8.50 -4.86 -0.83
CA LEU A 37 -7.49 -3.86 -1.17
C LEU A 37 -6.66 -3.48 0.07
N CYS A 38 -5.41 -3.08 -0.15
CA CYS A 38 -4.61 -2.41 0.84
C CYS A 38 -4.78 -0.89 0.64
N LEU A 39 -5.42 -0.24 1.59
CA LEU A 39 -5.58 1.21 1.57
C LEU A 39 -4.28 1.85 2.06
N THR A 40 -3.39 2.17 1.13
CA THR A 40 -2.09 2.77 1.41
C THR A 40 -2.12 4.28 1.19
N GLU A 41 -3.07 4.96 1.82
CA GLU A 41 -3.23 6.41 1.67
C GLU A 41 -1.94 7.16 2.03
N HIS A 42 -1.66 8.26 1.32
CA HIS A 42 -0.48 9.08 1.59
C HIS A 42 -0.41 9.53 3.04
N PHE A 43 0.73 9.35 3.71
CA PHE A 43 0.92 9.67 5.13
C PHE A 43 0.70 11.15 5.45
N ASN A 44 0.93 12.03 4.50
CA ASN A 44 0.78 13.48 4.60
C ASN A 44 -0.52 14.01 3.93
N THR A 45 -1.50 13.14 3.71
CA THR A 45 -2.80 13.55 3.20
C THR A 45 -3.60 14.33 4.24
N LEU A 46 -4.41 15.30 3.81
CA LEU A 46 -5.34 15.98 4.71
C LEU A 46 -6.35 15.00 5.29
N GLN A 47 -6.60 15.09 6.59
CA GLN A 47 -7.60 14.28 7.31
C GLN A 47 -7.35 12.76 7.22
N PHE A 48 -6.08 12.32 7.26
CA PHE A 48 -5.72 10.89 7.27
C PHE A 48 -6.51 10.12 8.34
N ALA A 49 -6.45 10.55 9.59
CA ALA A 49 -7.20 9.92 10.67
C ALA A 49 -8.72 9.99 10.48
N GLY A 50 -9.23 11.05 9.83
CA GLY A 50 -10.66 11.18 9.51
C GLY A 50 -11.14 10.12 8.52
N LEU A 51 -10.36 9.82 7.48
CA LEU A 51 -10.65 8.74 6.54
C LEU A 51 -10.74 7.39 7.25
N TYR A 52 -9.74 7.05 8.04
CA TYR A 52 -9.74 5.77 8.77
C TYR A 52 -10.78 5.68 9.88
N GLY A 53 -11.07 6.80 10.56
CA GLY A 53 -12.15 6.88 11.55
C GLY A 53 -13.52 6.64 10.90
N TYR A 54 -13.75 7.21 9.73
CA TYR A 54 -14.96 6.95 8.96
C TYR A 54 -15.06 5.47 8.56
N LEU A 55 -14.03 4.90 7.93
CA LEU A 55 -14.04 3.50 7.52
C LEU A 55 -14.30 2.56 8.71
N ALA A 56 -13.67 2.81 9.86
CA ALA A 56 -13.91 2.03 11.07
C ALA A 56 -15.36 2.13 11.56
N SER A 57 -16.04 3.25 11.32
CA SER A 57 -17.43 3.46 11.75
C SER A 57 -18.46 2.77 10.85
N VAL A 58 -18.11 2.49 9.57
CA VAL A 58 -19.03 1.89 8.58
C VAL A 58 -18.66 0.45 8.21
N SER A 59 -17.67 -0.13 8.88
CA SER A 59 -17.19 -1.50 8.64
C SER A 59 -17.28 -2.35 9.91
N ARG A 60 -17.24 -3.68 9.73
CA ARG A 60 -16.94 -4.62 10.81
C ARG A 60 -15.48 -5.03 10.74
N ARG A 61 -14.88 -5.37 11.87
CA ARG A 61 -13.50 -5.88 11.93
C ARG A 61 -13.50 -7.40 11.77
N GLU A 62 -12.61 -7.91 10.91
CA GLU A 62 -12.28 -9.32 10.80
C GLU A 62 -10.75 -9.46 10.71
N GLY A 63 -10.13 -10.03 11.72
CA GLY A 63 -8.67 -10.06 11.81
C GLY A 63 -8.08 -8.65 11.75
N ASP A 64 -7.20 -8.41 10.77
CA ASP A 64 -6.58 -7.10 10.52
C ASP A 64 -7.33 -6.26 9.48
N CYS A 65 -8.46 -6.77 8.94
CA CYS A 65 -9.27 -6.08 7.93
C CYS A 65 -10.42 -5.28 8.52
N LEU A 66 -10.78 -4.22 7.80
CA LEU A 66 -12.07 -3.56 7.85
C LEU A 66 -12.94 -4.12 6.71
N VAL A 67 -14.05 -4.77 7.03
CA VAL A 67 -14.94 -5.37 6.02
C VAL A 67 -16.17 -4.49 5.86
N LEU A 68 -16.31 -3.91 4.67
CA LEU A 68 -17.44 -3.05 4.32
C LEU A 68 -18.73 -3.85 4.09
N GLU A 69 -19.88 -3.16 4.08
CA GLU A 69 -21.19 -3.79 3.86
C GLU A 69 -21.27 -4.55 2.52
N ASN A 70 -20.61 -4.06 1.49
CA ASN A 70 -20.53 -4.71 0.16
C ASN A 70 -19.58 -5.92 0.11
N GLY A 71 -18.98 -6.29 1.25
CA GLY A 71 -18.06 -7.42 1.38
C GLY A 71 -16.60 -7.14 1.01
N LEU A 72 -16.26 -5.91 0.59
CA LEU A 72 -14.87 -5.52 0.31
C LEU A 72 -14.07 -5.53 1.62
N ARG A 73 -12.94 -6.24 1.61
CA ARG A 73 -11.97 -6.24 2.71
C ARG A 73 -10.95 -5.14 2.48
N VAL A 74 -10.74 -4.29 3.47
CA VAL A 74 -9.75 -3.21 3.43
C VAL A 74 -8.68 -3.49 4.48
N PHE A 75 -7.47 -3.78 4.04
CA PHE A 75 -6.29 -3.81 4.90
C PHE A 75 -5.80 -2.37 5.09
N PRO A 76 -5.79 -1.84 6.32
CA PRO A 76 -5.27 -0.49 6.55
C PRO A 76 -3.78 -0.40 6.23
N GLY A 77 -3.37 0.73 5.67
CA GLY A 77 -1.98 0.95 5.27
C GLY A 77 -1.64 2.43 5.17
N MET A 78 -0.45 2.69 4.67
CA MET A 78 0.06 4.05 4.48
C MET A 78 1.18 4.05 3.45
N GLU A 79 1.16 5.02 2.55
CA GLU A 79 2.26 5.33 1.64
C GLU A 79 3.06 6.51 2.20
N THR A 80 4.37 6.31 2.41
CA THR A 80 5.26 7.28 3.05
C THR A 80 6.39 7.67 2.12
N ASP A 81 6.58 8.97 1.89
CA ASP A 81 7.72 9.50 1.14
C ASP A 81 9.02 9.29 1.93
N ALA A 82 10.10 8.84 1.27
CA ALA A 82 11.46 8.79 1.81
C ALA A 82 12.28 10.01 1.36
N ALA A 83 13.26 10.43 2.16
CA ALA A 83 14.09 11.60 1.86
C ALA A 83 14.90 11.45 0.56
N GLU A 84 15.30 10.23 0.22
CA GLU A 84 16.02 9.90 -1.01
C GLU A 84 15.11 9.90 -2.25
N GLY A 85 13.82 10.11 -2.05
CA GLY A 85 12.78 9.96 -3.07
C GLY A 85 12.30 8.52 -3.21
N GLY A 86 11.05 8.36 -3.68
CA GLY A 86 10.33 7.08 -3.72
C GLY A 86 9.46 6.88 -2.49
N HIS A 87 8.62 5.85 -2.54
CA HIS A 87 7.57 5.63 -1.56
C HIS A 87 7.71 4.25 -0.90
N VAL A 88 7.49 4.23 0.40
CA VAL A 88 7.44 3.02 1.23
C VAL A 88 5.98 2.76 1.60
N LEU A 89 5.49 1.57 1.29
CA LEU A 89 4.16 1.11 1.67
C LEU A 89 4.25 0.40 3.02
N SER A 90 3.35 0.73 3.93
CA SER A 90 3.15 -0.03 5.17
C SER A 90 1.70 -0.51 5.23
N ILE A 91 1.49 -1.80 5.55
CA ILE A 91 0.17 -2.42 5.68
C ILE A 91 0.12 -3.08 7.05
N GLY A 92 -0.91 -2.77 7.84
CA GLY A 92 -0.95 -3.24 9.22
C GLY A 92 -2.30 -3.06 9.91
N PRO A 93 -2.42 -3.50 11.17
CA PRO A 93 -3.60 -3.21 11.97
C PRO A 93 -3.87 -1.71 12.03
N LEU A 94 -5.15 -1.33 12.03
CA LEU A 94 -5.59 0.06 11.98
C LEU A 94 -4.88 0.93 13.03
N GLU A 95 -4.77 0.44 14.27
CA GLU A 95 -4.16 1.16 15.38
C GLU A 95 -2.66 1.42 15.14
N ALA A 96 -1.96 0.45 14.56
CA ALA A 96 -0.54 0.59 14.20
C ALA A 96 -0.35 1.65 13.11
N ILE A 97 -1.20 1.65 12.08
CA ILE A 97 -1.16 2.63 10.98
C ILE A 97 -1.47 4.04 11.49
N LEU A 98 -2.49 4.22 12.34
CA LEU A 98 -2.82 5.51 12.93
C LEU A 98 -1.71 6.04 13.83
N GLU A 99 -1.10 5.18 14.65
CA GLU A 99 0.02 5.58 15.51
C GLU A 99 1.27 5.92 14.71
N LEU A 100 1.60 5.14 13.68
CA LEU A 100 2.69 5.45 12.75
C LEU A 100 2.47 6.81 12.07
N ASN A 101 1.26 7.08 11.59
CA ASN A 101 0.94 8.39 10.98
C ASN A 101 1.12 9.54 11.96
N ARG A 102 0.71 9.36 13.23
CA ARG A 102 0.91 10.33 14.29
C ARG A 102 2.40 10.56 14.59
N ARG A 103 3.22 9.51 14.64
CA ARG A 103 4.66 9.62 14.87
C ARG A 103 5.39 10.28 13.71
N LEU A 104 4.86 10.16 12.50
CA LEU A 104 5.40 10.79 11.30
C LEU A 104 4.96 12.26 11.13
N GLU A 105 4.14 12.81 12.03
CA GLU A 105 3.66 14.20 11.93
C GLU A 105 4.78 15.23 11.70
N PRO A 106 5.96 15.17 12.40
CA PRO A 106 7.05 16.12 12.17
C PRO A 106 7.73 16.00 10.80
N TYR A 107 7.45 14.91 10.08
CA TYR A 107 8.14 14.55 8.83
C TYR A 107 7.23 14.63 7.59
N LYS A 108 6.07 15.29 7.70
CA LYS A 108 5.09 15.37 6.61
C LYS A 108 5.40 16.40 5.53
N GLU A 109 6.24 17.38 5.84
CA GLU A 109 6.58 18.45 4.90
C GLU A 109 7.75 18.04 3.99
N LYS A 110 7.70 18.49 2.75
CA LYS A 110 8.79 18.24 1.80
C LYS A 110 10.10 18.87 2.31
N GLY A 111 11.14 18.07 2.42
CA GLY A 111 12.43 18.45 3.00
C GLY A 111 12.64 17.93 4.42
N GLU A 112 11.57 17.50 5.09
CA GLU A 112 11.63 16.91 6.43
C GLU A 112 11.41 15.39 6.42
N PHE A 113 11.23 14.77 5.24
CA PHE A 113 11.00 13.34 5.12
C PHE A 113 12.15 12.54 5.75
N LEU A 114 11.81 11.45 6.42
CA LEU A 114 12.81 10.58 7.02
C LEU A 114 13.68 9.92 5.93
N PRO A 115 15.00 9.80 6.16
CA PRO A 115 15.84 8.91 5.37
C PRO A 115 15.29 7.47 5.39
N PHE A 116 15.40 6.77 4.27
CA PHE A 116 14.83 5.43 4.09
C PHE A 116 15.20 4.46 5.22
N ALA A 117 16.49 4.41 5.61
CA ALA A 117 16.93 3.55 6.71
C ALA A 117 16.22 3.88 8.04
N LYS A 118 16.03 5.18 8.35
CA LYS A 118 15.35 5.63 9.57
C LYS A 118 13.85 5.34 9.52
N LEU A 119 13.24 5.48 8.34
CA LEU A 119 11.85 5.12 8.13
C LEU A 119 11.64 3.62 8.37
N LEU A 120 12.51 2.76 7.82
CA LEU A 120 12.47 1.33 8.08
C LEU A 120 12.65 1.00 9.58
N ASP A 121 13.56 1.68 10.29
CA ASP A 121 13.76 1.49 11.73
C ASP A 121 12.49 1.82 12.52
N LEU A 122 11.76 2.85 12.11
CA LEU A 122 10.47 3.21 12.73
C LEU A 122 9.40 2.17 12.40
N LEU A 123 9.21 1.82 11.13
CA LEU A 123 8.15 0.90 10.69
C LEU A 123 8.31 -0.49 11.32
N ARG A 124 9.54 -0.98 11.47
CA ARG A 124 9.84 -2.28 12.08
C ARG A 124 9.59 -2.37 13.59
N GLN A 125 9.22 -1.27 14.25
CA GLN A 125 8.75 -1.29 15.64
C GLN A 125 7.26 -1.69 15.75
N TYR A 126 6.56 -1.83 14.62
CA TYR A 126 5.13 -2.11 14.55
C TYR A 126 4.84 -3.40 13.78
N PRO A 127 3.72 -4.06 14.03
CA PRO A 127 3.32 -5.28 13.32
C PRO A 127 2.77 -4.93 11.92
N VAL A 128 3.64 -4.42 11.03
CA VAL A 128 3.28 -4.05 9.67
C VAL A 128 4.11 -4.83 8.65
N LEU A 129 3.52 -5.05 7.47
CA LEU A 129 4.25 -5.39 6.25
C LEU A 129 4.80 -4.10 5.66
N VAL A 130 6.02 -4.16 5.14
CA VAL A 130 6.71 -3.01 4.56
C VAL A 130 7.12 -3.32 3.13
N GLY A 131 6.67 -2.53 2.18
CA GLY A 131 6.98 -2.69 0.76
C GLY A 131 7.56 -1.46 0.11
N CYS A 132 8.16 -1.63 -1.06
CA CYS A 132 8.56 -0.51 -1.92
C CYS A 132 7.46 -0.24 -2.94
N GLY A 133 6.83 0.92 -2.88
CA GLY A 133 5.87 1.40 -3.87
C GLY A 133 6.59 1.78 -5.18
N HIS A 134 6.05 1.34 -6.32
CA HIS A 134 6.55 1.69 -7.68
C HIS A 134 8.06 1.95 -7.76
N PRO A 135 8.91 0.92 -7.53
CA PRO A 135 10.34 1.08 -7.23
C PRO A 135 11.15 1.87 -8.27
N TYR A 136 10.72 1.86 -9.53
CA TYR A 136 11.44 2.49 -10.64
C TYR A 136 10.78 3.75 -11.20
N ARG A 137 9.78 4.31 -10.49
CA ARG A 137 9.16 5.57 -10.87
C ARG A 137 10.08 6.74 -10.55
N ALA A 138 10.44 7.53 -11.57
CA ALA A 138 11.21 8.76 -11.36
C ALA A 138 10.37 9.81 -10.59
N PRO A 139 10.96 10.59 -9.70
CA PRO A 139 12.40 10.67 -9.36
C PRO A 139 12.83 9.78 -8.19
N GLY A 140 12.16 8.65 -7.94
CA GLY A 140 12.47 7.76 -6.81
C GLY A 140 13.82 7.04 -6.98
N HIS A 141 14.55 6.86 -5.85
CA HIS A 141 15.87 6.25 -5.79
C HIS A 141 15.95 5.09 -4.78
N LEU A 142 14.81 4.53 -4.36
CA LEU A 142 14.81 3.41 -3.39
C LEU A 142 15.58 2.17 -3.88
N PRO A 143 15.50 1.73 -5.15
CA PRO A 143 16.28 0.61 -5.63
C PRO A 143 17.81 0.83 -5.61
N GLU A 144 18.26 2.09 -5.48
CA GLU A 144 19.68 2.46 -5.38
C GLU A 144 20.22 2.40 -3.94
N GLN A 145 19.33 2.17 -2.96
CA GLN A 145 19.71 2.06 -1.56
C GLN A 145 20.53 0.80 -1.29
N PRO A 146 21.33 0.76 -0.21
CA PRO A 146 22.12 -0.41 0.15
C PRO A 146 21.25 -1.68 0.22
N GLU A 147 21.74 -2.78 -0.34
CA GLU A 147 21.03 -4.05 -0.44
C GLU A 147 20.57 -4.56 0.94
N GLU A 148 21.38 -4.34 1.98
CA GLU A 148 21.05 -4.65 3.37
C GLU A 148 19.80 -3.89 3.89
N GLN A 149 19.52 -2.69 3.35
CA GLN A 149 18.31 -1.94 3.67
C GLN A 149 17.12 -2.47 2.85
N LEU A 150 17.33 -2.73 1.56
CA LEU A 150 16.30 -3.28 0.68
C LEU A 150 15.83 -4.67 1.11
N ALA A 151 16.73 -5.52 1.62
CA ALA A 151 16.42 -6.84 2.15
C ALA A 151 15.50 -6.81 3.39
N ARG A 152 15.27 -5.63 3.97
CA ARG A 152 14.33 -5.43 5.06
C ARG A 152 12.88 -5.22 4.58
N LEU A 153 12.64 -5.13 3.27
CA LEU A 153 11.30 -5.05 2.71
C LEU A 153 10.63 -6.44 2.70
N ASP A 154 9.31 -6.46 2.83
CA ASP A 154 8.50 -7.69 2.73
C ASP A 154 8.01 -7.94 1.30
N PHE A 155 7.90 -6.89 0.46
CA PHE A 155 7.43 -7.00 -0.93
C PHE A 155 7.84 -5.80 -1.79
N LEU A 156 7.74 -5.98 -3.12
CA LEU A 156 7.84 -4.91 -4.13
C LEU A 156 6.49 -4.76 -4.83
N ASP A 157 6.11 -3.50 -5.13
CA ASP A 157 4.89 -3.14 -5.85
C ASP A 157 5.14 -3.09 -7.37
N LEU A 158 4.61 -4.08 -8.10
CA LEU A 158 4.49 -4.03 -9.55
C LEU A 158 3.32 -3.11 -9.90
N ASN A 159 3.62 -1.86 -10.10
CA ASN A 159 2.63 -0.77 -10.11
C ASN A 159 1.89 -0.65 -11.45
N GLY A 160 0.55 -0.62 -11.39
CA GLY A 160 -0.31 -0.57 -12.57
C GLY A 160 -0.14 0.70 -13.40
N LYS A 161 0.11 1.85 -12.78
CA LYS A 161 0.35 3.11 -13.49
C LYS A 161 1.67 3.08 -14.26
N ASP A 162 2.73 2.51 -13.68
CA ASP A 162 4.03 2.38 -14.35
C ASP A 162 3.96 1.33 -15.47
N MET A 163 3.21 0.25 -15.25
CA MET A 163 2.93 -0.74 -16.30
C MET A 163 2.15 -0.16 -17.48
N ALA A 164 1.24 0.77 -17.23
CA ALA A 164 0.52 1.47 -18.30
C ALA A 164 1.44 2.39 -19.14
N MET A 165 2.56 2.86 -18.55
CA MET A 165 3.55 3.68 -19.25
C MET A 165 4.58 2.84 -20.02
N ASP A 166 5.15 1.82 -19.39
CA ASP A 166 6.11 0.88 -19.99
C ASP A 166 6.06 -0.46 -19.27
N LYS A 167 5.17 -1.33 -19.74
CA LYS A 167 4.94 -2.64 -19.13
C LYS A 167 6.22 -3.50 -19.09
N ALA A 168 6.87 -3.63 -20.26
CA ALA A 168 8.02 -4.54 -20.39
C ALA A 168 9.18 -4.13 -19.48
N ARG A 169 9.48 -2.84 -19.40
CA ARG A 169 10.51 -2.31 -18.52
C ARG A 169 10.12 -2.47 -17.05
N THR A 170 8.90 -2.13 -16.68
CA THR A 170 8.41 -2.20 -15.29
C THR A 170 8.46 -3.63 -14.77
N GLU A 171 7.94 -4.60 -15.53
CA GLU A 171 8.00 -6.02 -15.19
C GLU A 171 9.46 -6.50 -15.06
N ALA A 172 10.28 -6.27 -16.09
CA ALA A 172 11.66 -6.75 -16.10
C ALA A 172 12.48 -6.25 -14.90
N LEU A 173 12.40 -4.95 -14.59
CA LEU A 173 13.17 -4.35 -13.51
C LEU A 173 12.64 -4.77 -12.13
N THR A 174 11.31 -4.80 -11.94
CA THR A 174 10.72 -5.12 -10.63
C THR A 174 10.92 -6.60 -10.27
N TYR A 175 10.72 -7.51 -11.22
CA TYR A 175 11.00 -8.93 -11.00
C TYR A 175 12.48 -9.22 -10.79
N ALA A 176 13.39 -8.59 -11.56
CA ALA A 176 14.82 -8.75 -11.36
C ALA A 176 15.28 -8.29 -9.97
N LEU A 177 14.69 -7.20 -9.46
CA LEU A 177 14.97 -6.73 -8.10
C LEU A 177 14.41 -7.71 -7.05
N GLY A 178 13.18 -8.21 -7.23
CA GLY A 178 12.57 -9.21 -6.35
C GLY A 178 13.39 -10.50 -6.28
N GLU A 179 13.82 -11.01 -7.43
CA GLU A 179 14.70 -12.19 -7.52
C GLU A 179 16.05 -11.95 -6.82
N LYS A 180 16.68 -10.80 -7.10
CA LYS A 180 17.96 -10.43 -6.46
C LYS A 180 17.86 -10.37 -4.95
N LEU A 181 16.77 -9.82 -4.40
CA LEU A 181 16.58 -9.65 -2.95
C LEU A 181 15.90 -10.85 -2.28
N GLY A 182 15.36 -11.79 -3.05
CA GLY A 182 14.59 -12.92 -2.53
C GLY A 182 13.26 -12.49 -1.88
N ILE A 183 12.64 -11.41 -2.36
CA ILE A 183 11.38 -10.88 -1.83
C ILE A 183 10.25 -10.92 -2.87
N PRO A 184 8.99 -11.14 -2.43
CA PRO A 184 7.83 -11.22 -3.30
C PRO A 184 7.59 -9.94 -4.12
N VAL A 185 7.09 -10.10 -5.35
CA VAL A 185 6.56 -9.02 -6.18
C VAL A 185 5.05 -9.17 -6.22
N VAL A 186 4.32 -8.16 -5.76
CA VAL A 186 2.85 -8.11 -5.75
C VAL A 186 2.38 -6.89 -6.54
N SER A 187 1.10 -6.85 -6.92
CA SER A 187 0.58 -5.81 -7.81
C SER A 187 -0.28 -4.79 -7.07
N GLY A 188 -0.03 -3.51 -7.34
CA GLY A 188 -0.82 -2.39 -6.85
C GLY A 188 -1.17 -1.41 -7.97
N SER A 189 -2.42 -0.94 -8.01
CA SER A 189 -2.89 -0.04 -9.07
C SER A 189 -2.47 1.42 -8.89
N ASP A 190 -2.20 1.84 -7.65
CA ASP A 190 -2.01 3.26 -7.27
C ASP A 190 -3.27 4.08 -7.58
N THR A 191 -4.42 3.46 -7.32
CA THR A 191 -5.74 4.01 -7.65
C THR A 191 -6.05 5.27 -6.88
N HIS A 192 -6.36 6.34 -7.61
CA HIS A 192 -7.02 7.56 -7.11
C HIS A 192 -8.40 7.75 -7.76
N GLN A 193 -8.67 7.03 -8.84
CA GLN A 193 -9.92 7.11 -9.61
C GLN A 193 -10.41 5.70 -9.94
N ALA A 194 -11.72 5.50 -9.87
CA ALA A 194 -12.37 4.19 -10.01
C ALA A 194 -11.97 3.40 -11.26
N VAL A 195 -11.69 4.07 -12.37
CA VAL A 195 -11.28 3.44 -13.64
C VAL A 195 -9.94 2.71 -13.57
N GLN A 196 -9.17 2.90 -12.51
CA GLN A 196 -7.88 2.26 -12.31
C GLN A 196 -8.01 0.90 -11.60
N TYR A 197 -9.13 0.63 -10.91
CA TYR A 197 -9.34 -0.65 -10.24
C TYR A 197 -9.39 -1.82 -11.23
N GLY A 198 -8.80 -2.93 -10.82
CA GLY A 198 -8.77 -4.14 -11.63
C GLY A 198 -7.77 -4.10 -12.80
N CYS A 199 -7.02 -2.98 -13.00
CA CYS A 199 -5.99 -2.93 -14.05
C CYS A 199 -4.81 -3.86 -13.74
N VAL A 200 -4.52 -4.07 -12.46
CA VAL A 200 -3.58 -5.05 -11.93
C VAL A 200 -4.12 -5.58 -10.60
N THR A 201 -3.91 -6.87 -10.34
CA THR A 201 -4.27 -7.55 -9.08
C THR A 201 -3.25 -8.63 -8.76
N THR A 202 -3.16 -8.98 -7.49
CA THR A 202 -2.48 -10.22 -7.06
C THR A 202 -3.56 -11.24 -6.70
N ASP A 203 -3.56 -12.39 -7.36
CA ASP A 203 -4.60 -13.41 -7.24
C ASP A 203 -4.17 -14.53 -6.30
N PHE A 204 -4.60 -14.47 -5.04
CA PHE A 204 -4.33 -15.50 -4.05
C PHE A 204 -5.27 -16.70 -4.17
N GLN A 205 -4.73 -17.91 -3.93
CA GLN A 205 -5.46 -19.17 -4.05
C GLN A 205 -6.53 -19.38 -2.95
N ARG A 206 -6.47 -18.63 -1.86
CA ARG A 206 -7.45 -18.66 -0.77
C ARG A 206 -7.75 -17.27 -0.22
N ASP A 207 -8.83 -17.17 0.53
CA ASP A 207 -9.17 -15.96 1.30
C ASP A 207 -8.43 -15.94 2.64
N PHE A 208 -8.12 -14.74 3.11
CA PHE A 208 -7.55 -14.48 4.43
C PHE A 208 -7.99 -13.09 4.93
N VAL A 209 -7.84 -12.87 6.22
CA VAL A 209 -8.18 -11.60 6.89
C VAL A 209 -7.09 -11.11 7.84
N THR A 210 -5.99 -11.86 7.96
CA THR A 210 -4.86 -11.50 8.83
C THR A 210 -3.60 -11.19 8.01
N LEU A 211 -2.74 -10.33 8.55
CA LEU A 211 -1.43 -10.03 7.94
C LEU A 211 -0.48 -11.22 7.98
N ASP A 212 -0.60 -12.07 9.00
CA ASP A 212 0.22 -13.28 9.09
C ASP A 212 -0.11 -14.25 7.96
N ASP A 213 -1.40 -14.46 7.66
CA ASP A 213 -1.81 -15.25 6.49
C ASP A 213 -1.30 -14.62 5.20
N LEU A 214 -1.50 -13.30 5.02
CA LEU A 214 -1.02 -12.57 3.84
C LEU A 214 0.49 -12.75 3.65
N ARG A 215 1.27 -12.58 4.71
CA ARG A 215 2.72 -12.80 4.71
C ARG A 215 3.09 -14.23 4.29
N GLN A 216 2.42 -15.23 4.86
CA GLN A 216 2.66 -16.64 4.53
C GLN A 216 2.33 -16.96 3.08
N GLU A 217 1.22 -16.44 2.54
CA GLU A 217 0.85 -16.66 1.14
C GLU A 217 1.86 -16.03 0.18
N MET A 218 2.30 -14.79 0.45
CA MET A 218 3.32 -14.11 -0.34
C MET A 218 4.66 -14.87 -0.32
N GLN A 219 5.14 -15.26 0.87
CA GLN A 219 6.41 -15.97 1.01
C GLN A 219 6.40 -17.36 0.37
N ALA A 220 5.24 -17.99 0.33
CA ALA A 220 5.06 -19.31 -0.30
C ALA A 220 4.81 -19.21 -1.83
N GLY A 221 4.70 -18.01 -2.39
CA GLY A 221 4.42 -17.81 -3.81
C GLY A 221 3.05 -18.38 -4.25
N ARG A 222 2.04 -18.35 -3.37
CA ARG A 222 0.70 -18.88 -3.67
C ARG A 222 -0.24 -17.80 -4.22
N TYR A 223 0.21 -17.10 -5.26
CA TYR A 223 -0.51 -16.05 -6.00
C TYR A 223 -0.06 -15.99 -7.45
#